data_78e035628d95eede7a55229235a20f2e
#
_entry.id   78e035628d95eede7a55229235a20f2e
#
_cell.length_a   1.000
_cell.length_b   1.000
_cell.length_c   1.000
_cell.angle_alpha   90.00
_cell.angle_beta   90.00
_cell.angle_gamma   90.00
#
_symmetry.space_group_name_H-M   'P 1'
#
loop_
_entity.id
_entity.type
_entity.pdbx_description
1 polymer ?
#
loop_
_entity_poly.entity_id
_entity_poly.type
_entity_poly.pdbx_seq_one_letter_code
_entity_poly.pdbx_strand_id
1 'polypeptide(L)'
;FAPLLLHDKQEGFRRIGEMFLNAVLEKEFSAFIGAEKSQRNTDRTDYRNGSKERRLKTTLGELNLLRPYARNSKFETKLFENYSRIDKALASIVVESYLKGVSTRKVESIVGELGIDLSHETVSRLSHELDEIVTAFKCSDLEPYYPYLYIDATYLKVFDGIRFVSREVMIAIGVNETG
;
A
#
# COMPACT_ATOMS: atom_id res chain seq x y z
N PHE A 1 10.14 -28.86 -9.32
CA PHE A 1 9.84 -27.41 -9.38
C PHE A 1 9.11 -26.99 -10.67
N ALA A 2 9.46 -27.56 -11.84
CA ALA A 2 8.86 -27.19 -13.13
C ALA A 2 7.34 -27.46 -13.26
N PRO A 3 6.75 -28.53 -12.73
CA PRO A 3 5.31 -28.78 -12.88
C PRO A 3 4.41 -27.78 -12.12
N LEU A 4 4.90 -27.18 -11.03
CA LEU A 4 4.16 -26.21 -10.22
C LEU A 4 4.03 -24.84 -10.90
N LEU A 5 5.00 -24.47 -11.75
CA LEU A 5 5.02 -23.21 -12.49
C LEU A 5 4.13 -23.22 -13.74
N LEU A 6 3.77 -24.43 -14.24
CA LEU A 6 3.06 -24.55 -15.52
C LEU A 6 1.54 -24.59 -15.37
N HIS A 7 1.00 -24.95 -14.19
CA HIS A 7 -0.45 -25.10 -14.01
C HIS A 7 -1.16 -23.81 -13.61
N ASP A 8 -0.47 -22.94 -12.86
CA ASP A 8 -0.92 -21.59 -12.55
C ASP A 8 0.31 -20.69 -12.28
N LYS A 9 0.69 -19.90 -13.27
CA LYS A 9 1.86 -19.03 -13.18
C LYS A 9 1.78 -18.08 -12.00
N GLN A 10 0.61 -17.51 -11.73
CA GLN A 10 0.41 -16.56 -10.65
C GLN A 10 0.60 -17.24 -9.28
N GLU A 11 0.03 -18.42 -9.09
CA GLU A 11 0.21 -19.21 -7.87
C GLU A 11 1.67 -19.63 -7.67
N GLY A 12 2.38 -19.96 -8.76
CA GLY A 12 3.81 -20.28 -8.74
C GLY A 12 4.64 -19.10 -8.24
N PHE A 13 4.41 -17.90 -8.78
CA PHE A 13 5.10 -16.66 -8.34
C PHE A 13 4.75 -16.32 -6.89
N ARG A 14 3.50 -16.46 -6.49
CA ARG A 14 3.06 -16.23 -5.11
C ARG A 14 3.83 -17.13 -4.13
N ARG A 15 3.91 -18.43 -4.41
CA ARG A 15 4.66 -19.39 -3.57
C ARG A 15 6.15 -19.11 -3.51
N ILE A 16 6.76 -18.74 -4.62
CA ILE A 16 8.18 -18.31 -4.65
C ILE A 16 8.35 -17.06 -3.78
N GLY A 17 7.46 -16.07 -3.89
CA GLY A 17 7.46 -14.87 -3.08
C GLY A 17 7.35 -15.19 -1.58
N GLU A 18 6.42 -16.07 -1.19
CA GLU A 18 6.28 -16.54 0.21
C GLU A 18 7.56 -17.20 0.73
N MET A 19 8.13 -18.12 -0.04
CA MET A 19 9.37 -18.81 0.32
C MET A 19 10.53 -17.82 0.49
N PHE A 20 10.69 -16.91 -0.45
CA PHE A 20 11.75 -15.91 -0.43
C PHE A 20 11.62 -14.98 0.77
N LEU A 21 10.44 -14.39 0.98
CA LEU A 21 10.22 -13.46 2.10
C LEU A 21 10.34 -14.14 3.45
N ASN A 22 9.88 -15.39 3.59
CA ASN A 22 10.07 -16.18 4.81
C ASN A 22 11.55 -16.47 5.08
N ALA A 23 12.34 -16.75 4.03
CA ALA A 23 13.78 -16.94 4.16
C ALA A 23 14.50 -15.65 4.58
N VAL A 24 14.11 -14.50 4.04
CA VAL A 24 14.67 -13.20 4.44
C VAL A 24 14.29 -12.87 5.88
N LEU A 25 13.01 -13.06 6.28
CA LEU A 25 12.57 -12.86 7.67
C LEU A 25 13.37 -13.71 8.65
N GLU A 26 13.64 -14.96 8.32
CA GLU A 26 14.42 -15.85 9.15
C GLU A 26 15.90 -15.39 9.26
N LYS A 27 16.48 -14.88 8.19
CA LYS A 27 17.84 -14.33 8.18
C LYS A 27 17.93 -13.02 8.98
N GLU A 28 16.99 -12.08 8.79
CA GLU A 28 16.91 -10.87 9.60
C GLU A 28 16.79 -11.20 11.09
N PHE A 29 15.94 -12.19 11.40
CA PHE A 29 15.74 -12.59 12.78
C PHE A 29 16.97 -13.27 13.38
N SER A 30 17.67 -14.13 12.61
CA SER A 30 18.94 -14.73 13.05
C SER A 30 20.01 -13.67 13.34
N ALA A 31 20.10 -12.66 12.49
CA ALA A 31 20.99 -11.51 12.71
C ALA A 31 20.59 -10.71 13.96
N PHE A 32 19.28 -10.50 14.17
CA PHE A 32 18.77 -9.77 15.33
C PHE A 32 19.09 -10.45 16.66
N ILE A 33 18.95 -11.78 16.75
CA ILE A 33 19.26 -12.53 17.98
C ILE A 33 20.73 -12.99 18.07
N GLY A 34 21.54 -12.75 17.05
CA GLY A 34 22.94 -13.15 17.02
C GLY A 34 23.17 -14.66 16.90
N ALA A 35 22.17 -15.46 16.48
CA ALA A 35 22.31 -16.91 16.38
C ALA A 35 21.38 -17.51 15.32
N GLU A 36 21.89 -18.49 14.55
CA GLU A 36 21.08 -19.30 13.64
C GLU A 36 20.18 -20.27 14.42
N LYS A 37 19.21 -20.88 13.72
CA LYS A 37 18.32 -21.88 14.29
C LYS A 37 19.13 -23.08 14.83
N SER A 38 18.86 -23.45 16.09
CA SER A 38 19.55 -24.53 16.80
C SER A 38 21.05 -24.29 17.12
N GLN A 39 21.58 -23.11 16.79
CA GLN A 39 22.96 -22.75 17.13
C GLN A 39 23.05 -22.28 18.57
N ARG A 40 24.12 -22.71 19.25
CA ARG A 40 24.53 -22.23 20.60
C ARG A 40 25.81 -21.43 20.42
N ASN A 41 25.78 -20.14 20.70
CA ASN A 41 26.96 -19.27 20.75
C ASN A 41 26.86 -18.27 21.91
N THR A 42 27.96 -17.63 22.22
CA THR A 42 28.07 -16.60 23.27
C THR A 42 27.48 -15.25 22.85
N ASP A 43 27.37 -15.00 21.57
CA ASP A 43 26.91 -13.71 21.01
C ASP A 43 25.39 -13.61 20.92
N ARG A 44 24.71 -14.67 21.32
CA ARG A 44 23.27 -14.74 21.32
C ARG A 44 22.64 -13.76 22.30
N THR A 45 21.85 -12.82 21.82
CA THR A 45 21.22 -11.76 22.62
C THR A 45 19.84 -12.13 23.17
N ASP A 46 19.09 -13.04 22.47
CA ASP A 46 17.74 -13.46 22.88
C ASP A 46 17.41 -14.87 22.38
N TYR A 47 16.26 -15.37 22.78
CA TYR A 47 15.76 -16.70 22.44
C TYR A 47 14.58 -16.64 21.48
N ARG A 48 14.54 -17.61 20.56
CA ARG A 48 13.41 -17.83 19.67
C ARG A 48 12.17 -18.23 20.46
N ASN A 49 11.03 -17.59 20.18
CA ASN A 49 9.74 -17.85 20.82
C ASN A 49 8.66 -18.22 19.78
N GLY A 50 9.03 -19.03 18.81
CA GLY A 50 8.15 -19.45 17.72
C GLY A 50 7.96 -18.40 16.63
N SER A 51 6.92 -18.60 15.83
CA SER A 51 6.50 -17.68 14.77
C SER A 51 4.97 -17.55 14.75
N LYS A 52 4.46 -16.44 14.22
CA LYS A 52 3.02 -16.22 13.99
C LYS A 52 2.78 -15.99 12.52
N GLU A 53 1.68 -16.51 12.03
CA GLU A 53 1.22 -16.25 10.68
C GLU A 53 0.83 -14.78 10.52
N ARG A 54 1.23 -14.22 9.39
CA ARG A 54 0.89 -12.87 8.96
C ARG A 54 0.56 -12.86 7.49
N ARG A 55 -0.58 -12.33 7.14
CA ARG A 55 -0.97 -12.11 5.76
C ARG A 55 -0.49 -10.75 5.28
N LEU A 56 0.12 -10.73 4.09
CA LEU A 56 0.58 -9.51 3.43
C LEU A 56 -0.02 -9.47 2.02
N LYS A 57 -0.80 -8.44 1.73
CA LYS A 57 -1.36 -8.16 0.40
C LYS A 57 -0.31 -7.47 -0.45
N THR A 58 0.06 -8.10 -1.56
CA THR A 58 1.11 -7.62 -2.48
C THR A 58 0.60 -7.67 -3.92
N THR A 59 1.34 -7.09 -4.84
CA THR A 59 1.06 -7.20 -6.28
C THR A 59 1.09 -8.63 -6.82
N LEU A 60 1.66 -9.59 -6.07
CA LEU A 60 1.66 -11.02 -6.39
C LEU A 60 0.45 -11.78 -5.83
N GLY A 61 -0.44 -11.09 -5.11
CA GLY A 61 -1.53 -11.68 -4.36
C GLY A 61 -1.32 -11.60 -2.84
N GLU A 62 -2.15 -12.29 -2.08
CA GLU A 62 -2.03 -12.40 -0.63
C GLU A 62 -0.98 -13.46 -0.27
N LEU A 63 0.08 -13.06 0.45
CA LEU A 63 1.17 -13.92 0.91
C LEU A 63 0.98 -14.28 2.39
N ASN A 64 1.24 -15.56 2.73
CA ASN A 64 1.23 -16.05 4.10
C ASN A 64 2.66 -16.12 4.63
N LEU A 65 3.02 -15.19 5.50
CA LEU A 65 4.35 -15.08 6.07
C LEU A 65 4.38 -15.60 7.50
N LEU A 66 5.50 -16.20 7.88
CA LEU A 66 5.77 -16.68 9.23
C LEU A 66 6.70 -15.71 9.95
N ARG A 67 6.14 -14.71 10.63
CA ARG A 67 6.92 -13.74 11.38
C ARG A 67 7.48 -14.37 12.65
N PRO A 68 8.83 -14.46 12.82
CA PRO A 68 9.44 -14.97 14.03
C PRO A 68 9.31 -13.99 15.20
N TYR A 69 9.37 -14.54 16.43
CA TYR A 69 9.30 -13.77 17.66
C TYR A 69 10.46 -14.14 18.59
N ALA A 70 11.02 -13.12 19.24
CA ALA A 70 11.96 -13.26 20.32
C ALA A 70 11.21 -13.35 21.67
N ARG A 71 11.87 -13.90 22.69
CA ARG A 71 11.25 -14.15 23.99
C ARG A 71 11.16 -12.87 24.82
N ASN A 72 12.20 -12.06 24.84
CA ASN A 72 12.33 -10.91 25.74
C ASN A 72 12.33 -9.58 24.98
N SER A 73 12.68 -9.58 23.69
CA SER A 73 12.82 -8.39 22.87
C SER A 73 11.81 -8.34 21.73
N LYS A 74 11.52 -7.14 21.22
CA LYS A 74 10.62 -6.92 20.11
C LYS A 74 11.40 -6.89 18.80
N PHE A 75 11.21 -7.91 17.97
CA PHE A 75 11.77 -7.95 16.63
C PHE A 75 10.91 -7.13 15.66
N GLU A 76 11.54 -6.24 14.94
CA GLU A 76 10.93 -5.46 13.86
C GLU A 76 11.68 -5.71 12.55
N THR A 77 10.97 -6.21 11.55
CA THR A 77 11.54 -6.46 10.23
C THR A 77 11.61 -5.17 9.41
N LYS A 78 12.57 -5.12 8.49
CA LYS A 78 12.69 -4.05 7.49
C LYS A 78 11.88 -4.31 6.22
N LEU A 79 11.35 -5.54 6.04
CA LEU A 79 10.63 -5.96 4.85
C LEU A 79 9.26 -5.27 4.69
N PHE A 80 8.62 -4.93 5.79
CA PHE A 80 7.30 -4.29 5.79
C PHE A 80 7.07 -3.51 7.08
N GLU A 81 6.24 -2.51 7.02
CA GLU A 81 5.89 -1.71 8.18
C GLU A 81 5.08 -2.50 9.20
N ASN A 82 5.37 -2.24 10.48
CA ASN A 82 4.58 -2.80 11.57
C ASN A 82 3.12 -2.39 11.42
N TYR A 83 2.23 -3.37 11.57
CA TYR A 83 0.77 -3.22 11.43
C TYR A 83 0.24 -3.00 10.01
N SER A 84 1.06 -2.75 8.99
CA SER A 84 0.60 -2.74 7.61
C SER A 84 0.34 -4.16 7.09
N ARG A 85 -0.83 -4.39 6.53
CA ARG A 85 -1.18 -5.65 5.84
C ARG A 85 -1.09 -5.54 4.32
N ILE A 86 -0.67 -4.39 3.84
CA ILE A 86 -0.59 -4.04 2.41
C ILE A 86 0.85 -3.64 2.13
N ASP A 87 1.40 -4.18 1.06
CA ASP A 87 2.71 -3.80 0.54
C ASP A 87 2.69 -2.38 -0.04
N LYS A 88 3.82 -1.67 0.07
CA LYS A 88 3.96 -0.28 -0.42
C LYS A 88 3.69 -0.16 -1.91
N ALA A 89 4.13 -1.13 -2.72
CA ALA A 89 3.89 -1.12 -4.16
C ALA A 89 2.40 -1.19 -4.49
N LEU A 90 1.66 -2.08 -3.83
CA LEU A 90 0.21 -2.18 -3.99
C LEU A 90 -0.50 -0.90 -3.50
N ALA A 91 -0.09 -0.36 -2.36
CA ALA A 91 -0.64 0.89 -1.84
C ALA A 91 -0.45 2.04 -2.84
N SER A 92 0.74 2.16 -3.43
CA SER A 92 1.04 3.19 -4.45
C SER A 92 0.17 3.03 -5.70
N ILE A 93 -0.05 1.81 -6.19
CA ILE A 93 -0.93 1.54 -7.35
C ILE A 93 -2.36 1.97 -7.04
N VAL A 94 -2.87 1.62 -5.87
CA VAL A 94 -4.23 1.98 -5.42
C VAL A 94 -4.40 3.49 -5.37
N VAL A 95 -3.47 4.18 -4.72
CA VAL A 95 -3.46 5.63 -4.56
C VAL A 95 -3.37 6.33 -5.90
N GLU A 96 -2.45 5.91 -6.78
CA GLU A 96 -2.28 6.51 -8.10
C GLU A 96 -3.51 6.28 -9.01
N SER A 97 -4.14 5.11 -8.92
CA SER A 97 -5.38 4.84 -9.65
C SER A 97 -6.49 5.79 -9.21
N TYR A 98 -6.61 6.05 -7.91
CA TYR A 98 -7.58 7.00 -7.35
C TYR A 98 -7.29 8.43 -7.82
N LEU A 99 -6.03 8.87 -7.80
CA LEU A 99 -5.62 10.19 -8.30
C LEU A 99 -5.93 10.40 -9.79
N LYS A 100 -5.87 9.33 -10.59
CA LYS A 100 -6.26 9.34 -12.00
C LYS A 100 -7.78 9.30 -12.22
N GLY A 101 -8.58 9.44 -11.17
CA GLY A 101 -10.03 9.55 -11.22
C GLY A 101 -10.76 8.19 -11.25
N VAL A 102 -10.08 7.08 -10.96
CA VAL A 102 -10.74 5.77 -10.84
C VAL A 102 -11.48 5.71 -9.49
N SER A 103 -12.78 5.42 -9.52
CA SER A 103 -13.56 5.32 -8.29
C SER A 103 -13.05 4.19 -7.37
N THR A 104 -13.21 4.34 -6.05
CA THR A 104 -12.77 3.35 -5.05
C THR A 104 -13.32 1.94 -5.32
N ARG A 105 -14.57 1.82 -5.75
CA ARG A 105 -15.19 0.54 -6.13
C ARG A 105 -14.57 -0.08 -7.38
N LYS A 106 -14.16 0.74 -8.32
CA LYS A 106 -13.50 0.26 -9.54
C LYS A 106 -12.06 -0.15 -9.26
N VAL A 107 -11.36 0.54 -8.35
CA VAL A 107 -10.04 0.13 -7.86
C VAL A 107 -10.14 -1.21 -7.14
N GLU A 108 -11.14 -1.40 -6.25
CA GLU A 108 -11.44 -2.68 -5.60
C GLU A 108 -11.60 -3.81 -6.62
N SER A 109 -12.40 -3.58 -7.68
CA SER A 109 -12.60 -4.56 -8.76
C SER A 109 -11.29 -4.90 -9.49
N ILE A 110 -10.49 -3.90 -9.85
CA ILE A 110 -9.20 -4.09 -10.54
C ILE A 110 -8.22 -4.90 -9.68
N VAL A 111 -8.14 -4.56 -8.40
CA VAL A 111 -7.27 -5.29 -7.45
C VAL A 111 -7.80 -6.70 -7.20
N GLY A 112 -9.12 -6.89 -7.22
CA GLY A 112 -9.78 -8.20 -7.13
C GLY A 112 -9.39 -9.16 -8.28
N GLU A 113 -9.17 -8.64 -9.49
CA GLU A 113 -8.68 -9.42 -10.63
C GLU A 113 -7.26 -9.97 -10.41
N LEU A 114 -6.47 -9.33 -9.53
CA LEU A 114 -5.17 -9.81 -9.08
C LEU A 114 -5.26 -10.87 -7.96
N GLY A 115 -6.47 -11.29 -7.59
CA GLY A 115 -6.71 -12.22 -6.48
C GLY A 115 -6.47 -11.61 -5.10
N ILE A 116 -6.57 -10.29 -4.99
CA ILE A 116 -6.36 -9.56 -3.73
C ILE A 116 -7.71 -9.01 -3.25
N ASP A 117 -8.17 -9.50 -2.11
CA ASP A 117 -9.36 -8.97 -1.46
C ASP A 117 -9.04 -7.63 -0.75
N LEU A 118 -9.42 -6.52 -1.37
CA LEU A 118 -9.20 -5.16 -0.87
C LEU A 118 -10.52 -4.40 -0.87
N SER A 119 -11.08 -4.13 0.31
CA SER A 119 -12.35 -3.42 0.41
C SER A 119 -12.22 -1.96 -0.05
N HIS A 120 -13.32 -1.39 -0.58
CA HIS A 120 -13.39 0.02 -0.97
C HIS A 120 -13.10 0.98 0.20
N GLU A 121 -13.39 0.57 1.44
CA GLU A 121 -13.03 1.33 2.65
C GLU A 121 -11.53 1.40 2.85
N THR A 122 -10.81 0.30 2.55
CA THR A 122 -9.34 0.28 2.60
C THR A 122 -8.75 1.16 1.51
N VAL A 123 -9.31 1.14 0.29
CA VAL A 123 -8.93 2.04 -0.79
C VAL A 123 -9.14 3.50 -0.38
N SER A 124 -10.30 3.81 0.20
CA SER A 124 -10.61 5.16 0.70
C SER A 124 -9.62 5.60 1.77
N ARG A 125 -9.32 4.74 2.75
CA ARG A 125 -8.34 5.04 3.81
C ARG A 125 -6.95 5.31 3.26
N LEU A 126 -6.46 4.50 2.32
CA LEU A 126 -5.17 4.73 1.67
C LEU A 126 -5.15 6.06 0.89
N SER A 127 -6.28 6.44 0.30
CA SER A 127 -6.41 7.71 -0.42
C SER A 127 -6.44 8.92 0.52
N HIS A 128 -6.95 8.77 1.74
CA HIS A 128 -6.92 9.83 2.77
C HIS A 128 -5.50 10.20 3.24
N GLU A 129 -4.53 9.30 3.10
CA GLU A 129 -3.12 9.62 3.36
C GLU A 129 -2.59 10.75 2.45
N LEU A 130 -3.31 11.01 1.32
CA LEU A 130 -3.01 12.12 0.42
C LEU A 130 -3.65 13.45 0.84
N ASP A 131 -4.59 13.44 1.77
CA ASP A 131 -5.36 14.65 2.11
C ASP A 131 -4.45 15.79 2.60
N GLU A 132 -3.34 15.47 3.29
CA GLU A 132 -2.34 16.45 3.71
C GLU A 132 -1.63 17.06 2.50
N ILE A 133 -1.23 16.25 1.52
CA ILE A 133 -0.56 16.70 0.29
C ILE A 133 -1.53 17.54 -0.55
N VAL A 134 -2.77 17.09 -0.69
CA VAL A 134 -3.82 17.81 -1.42
C VAL A 134 -4.16 19.10 -0.73
N THR A 135 -4.21 19.13 0.60
CA THR A 135 -4.47 20.35 1.37
C THR A 135 -3.32 21.33 1.22
N ALA A 136 -2.07 20.87 1.32
CA ALA A 136 -0.89 21.71 1.09
C ALA A 136 -0.88 22.29 -0.32
N PHE A 137 -1.23 21.46 -1.35
CA PHE A 137 -1.36 21.94 -2.73
C PHE A 137 -2.46 22.97 -2.89
N LYS A 138 -3.64 22.76 -2.30
CA LYS A 138 -4.76 23.72 -2.35
C LYS A 138 -4.45 25.06 -1.67
N CYS A 139 -3.56 25.05 -0.68
CA CYS A 139 -3.13 26.23 0.07
C CYS A 139 -1.83 26.83 -0.47
N SER A 140 -1.25 26.27 -1.54
CA SER A 140 -0.04 26.84 -2.15
C SER A 140 -0.36 28.15 -2.88
N ASP A 141 0.56 29.09 -2.78
CA ASP A 141 0.45 30.35 -3.52
C ASP A 141 0.55 30.08 -5.02
N LEU A 142 -0.28 30.79 -5.78
CA LEU A 142 -0.22 30.77 -7.24
C LEU A 142 0.87 31.76 -7.71
N GLU A 143 1.44 31.50 -8.88
CA GLU A 143 2.32 32.48 -9.53
C GLU A 143 1.59 33.83 -9.70
N PRO A 144 2.32 34.97 -9.60
CA PRO A 144 1.69 36.28 -9.55
C PRO A 144 1.10 36.74 -10.88
N TYR A 145 1.35 36.05 -11.99
CA TYR A 145 0.93 36.49 -13.32
C TYR A 145 0.54 35.36 -14.26
N TYR A 146 -0.71 35.44 -14.74
CA TYR A 146 -1.27 34.55 -15.75
C TYR A 146 -1.90 35.40 -16.86
N PRO A 147 -1.29 35.53 -18.06
CA PRO A 147 -1.82 36.31 -19.16
C PRO A 147 -3.15 35.77 -19.72
N TYR A 148 -3.39 34.48 -19.57
CA TYR A 148 -4.64 33.85 -20.00
C TYR A 148 -5.30 33.13 -18.83
N LEU A 149 -6.61 33.36 -18.68
CA LEU A 149 -7.42 32.71 -17.67
C LEU A 149 -8.65 32.09 -18.32
N TYR A 150 -8.80 30.79 -18.18
CA TYR A 150 -10.00 30.05 -18.59
C TYR A 150 -10.81 29.73 -17.34
N ILE A 151 -12.10 30.06 -17.39
CA ILE A 151 -13.03 29.81 -16.28
C ILE A 151 -14.17 28.97 -16.83
N ASP A 152 -14.45 27.85 -16.16
CA ASP A 152 -15.57 26.97 -16.44
C ASP A 152 -16.31 26.64 -15.13
N ALA A 153 -17.60 26.37 -15.23
CA ALA A 153 -18.43 26.02 -14.09
C ALA A 153 -19.26 24.77 -14.40
N THR A 154 -19.25 23.81 -13.48
CA THR A 154 -20.04 22.61 -13.57
C THR A 154 -20.79 22.33 -12.28
N TYR A 155 -21.89 21.59 -12.38
CA TYR A 155 -22.69 21.20 -11.23
C TYR A 155 -22.43 19.73 -10.87
N LEU A 156 -22.04 19.50 -9.62
CA LEU A 156 -21.86 18.17 -9.05
C LEU A 156 -22.96 17.88 -8.01
N LYS A 157 -23.48 16.65 -8.02
CA LYS A 157 -24.35 16.17 -6.96
C LYS A 157 -23.51 15.65 -5.81
N VAL A 158 -23.56 16.35 -4.69
CA VAL A 158 -22.79 16.05 -3.47
C VAL A 158 -23.76 15.68 -2.35
N PHE A 159 -23.44 14.64 -1.58
CA PHE A 159 -24.20 14.30 -0.39
C PHE A 159 -23.77 15.22 0.76
N ASP A 160 -24.71 15.97 1.33
CA ASP A 160 -24.46 16.94 2.41
C ASP A 160 -24.61 16.34 3.84
N GLY A 161 -24.73 15.02 3.92
CA GLY A 161 -24.98 14.29 5.17
C GLY A 161 -26.46 13.91 5.37
N ILE A 162 -27.39 14.54 4.64
CA ILE A 162 -28.83 14.31 4.72
C ILE A 162 -29.40 13.94 3.34
N ARG A 163 -29.02 14.66 2.29
CA ARG A 163 -29.55 14.49 0.94
C ARG A 163 -28.50 14.86 -0.13
N PHE A 164 -28.75 14.44 -1.36
CA PHE A 164 -27.95 14.91 -2.48
C PHE A 164 -28.38 16.32 -2.89
N VAL A 165 -27.43 17.25 -2.85
CA VAL A 165 -27.60 18.64 -3.30
C VAL A 165 -26.71 18.92 -4.50
N SER A 166 -27.19 19.77 -5.41
CA SER A 166 -26.36 20.26 -6.51
C SER A 166 -25.44 21.36 -5.99
N ARG A 167 -24.12 21.17 -6.13
CA ARG A 167 -23.10 22.15 -5.81
C ARG A 167 -22.42 22.62 -7.08
N GLU A 168 -22.27 23.91 -7.22
CA GLU A 168 -21.50 24.50 -8.30
C GLU A 168 -20.00 24.39 -7.97
N VAL A 169 -19.23 23.92 -8.95
CA VAL A 169 -17.76 23.86 -8.89
C VAL A 169 -17.23 24.72 -10.01
N MET A 170 -16.52 25.77 -9.66
CA MET A 170 -15.83 26.66 -10.60
C MET A 170 -14.40 26.15 -10.78
N ILE A 171 -14.01 25.99 -12.02
CA ILE A 171 -12.66 25.61 -12.43
C ILE A 171 -12.02 26.81 -13.09
N ALA A 172 -10.89 27.25 -12.59
CA ALA A 172 -10.09 28.31 -13.19
C ALA A 172 -8.73 27.74 -13.60
N ILE A 173 -8.36 27.90 -14.87
CA ILE A 173 -7.08 27.46 -15.43
C ILE A 173 -6.32 28.71 -15.86
N GLY A 174 -5.23 29.01 -15.17
CA GLY A 174 -4.30 30.05 -15.55
C GLY A 174 -3.17 29.47 -16.41
N VAL A 175 -2.84 30.15 -17.50
CA VAL A 175 -1.70 29.79 -18.35
C VAL A 175 -0.67 30.91 -18.25
N ASN A 176 0.54 30.56 -17.86
CA ASN A 176 1.66 31.50 -17.80
C ASN A 176 2.35 31.68 -19.16
N GLU A 177 3.43 32.44 -19.23
CA GLU A 177 4.14 32.71 -20.48
C GLU A 177 4.84 31.50 -21.07
N THR A 178 5.03 30.45 -20.29
CA THR A 178 5.73 29.21 -20.72
C THR A 178 4.75 28.10 -21.12
N GLY A 179 3.45 28.26 -20.89
CA GLY A 179 2.38 27.32 -21.30
C GLY A 179 1.95 26.37 -20.21
#